data_be14e8e5af4012e4aed38cc215d9ac35
#
_entry.id   be14e8e5af4012e4aed38cc215d9ac35
#
_cell.length_a   1.000
_cell.length_b   1.000
_cell.length_c   1.000
_cell.angle_alpha   90.00
_cell.angle_beta   90.00
_cell.angle_gamma   90.00
#
_symmetry.space_group_name_H-M   'P 1'
#
loop_
_entity.id
_entity.type
_entity.pdbx_description
1 polymer ?
#
loop_
_entity_poly.entity_id
_entity_poly.type
_entity_poly.pdbx_seq_one_letter_code
_entity_poly.pdbx_strand_id
1 'polypeptide(L)'
;MKDEDNKKKILFLGYDEHETCLHDFLKNNNCEVEHSNLKEIDTKNYYLVISFGYRYIIPKSKILPNPPIINLHISYLPYNKGSHPNFWSHYEGTPSGVTIHLIDEGIDTGPYLFQKKIEFD
;
A
#
# COMPACT_ATOMS: atom_id res chain seq x y z
N MET A 1 16.14 -1.11 27.56
CA MET A 1 15.01 -0.97 26.66
C MET A 1 15.00 -2.06 25.58
N LYS A 2 13.90 -2.66 25.41
CA LYS A 2 13.80 -3.71 24.39
C LYS A 2 13.18 -3.15 23.13
N ASP A 3 13.80 -3.49 22.00
CA ASP A 3 13.27 -3.04 20.71
C ASP A 3 11.86 -3.54 20.46
N GLU A 4 11.55 -4.74 20.95
CA GLU A 4 10.21 -5.30 20.79
C GLU A 4 9.13 -4.46 21.44
N ASP A 5 9.46 -3.74 22.53
CA ASP A 5 8.49 -2.90 23.21
C ASP A 5 8.18 -1.64 22.42
N ASN A 6 9.03 -1.34 21.42
CA ASN A 6 8.90 -0.14 20.60
C ASN A 6 8.58 -0.47 19.15
N LYS A 7 8.05 -1.66 18.89
CA LYS A 7 7.68 -2.03 17.54
C LYS A 7 6.55 -1.14 17.03
N LYS A 8 6.69 -0.72 15.79
CA LYS A 8 5.66 0.05 15.13
C LYS A 8 4.60 -0.90 14.58
N LYS A 9 3.37 -0.63 14.90
CA LYS A 9 2.26 -1.49 14.54
C LYS A 9 1.72 -1.06 13.19
N ILE A 10 1.76 -1.97 12.23
CA ILE A 10 1.36 -1.71 10.84
C ILE A 10 0.13 -2.54 10.51
N LEU A 11 -0.89 -1.89 9.95
CA LEU A 11 -2.01 -2.61 9.36
C LEU A 11 -1.73 -2.77 7.87
N PHE A 12 -1.64 -4.00 7.40
CA PHE A 12 -1.35 -4.29 6.00
C PHE A 12 -2.61 -4.85 5.33
N LEU A 13 -3.13 -4.09 4.39
CA LEU A 13 -4.36 -4.46 3.65
C LEU A 13 -3.98 -4.96 2.28
N GLY A 14 -4.51 -6.13 1.90
CA GLY A 14 -4.31 -6.68 0.57
C GLY A 14 -3.48 -7.96 0.58
N TYR A 15 -2.34 -7.92 -0.09
CA TYR A 15 -1.51 -9.11 -0.26
C TYR A 15 -0.99 -9.65 1.06
N ASP A 16 -0.96 -10.99 1.18
CA ASP A 16 -0.46 -11.64 2.38
C ASP A 16 1.04 -11.93 2.30
N GLU A 17 1.56 -12.58 3.33
CA GLU A 17 3.00 -12.83 3.43
C GLU A 17 3.52 -13.80 2.37
N HIS A 18 2.64 -14.55 1.74
CA HIS A 18 3.03 -15.46 0.66
C HIS A 18 2.99 -14.78 -0.70
N GLU A 19 2.29 -13.66 -0.80
CA GLU A 19 2.12 -12.93 -2.05
C GLU A 19 3.12 -11.79 -2.21
N THR A 20 3.69 -11.31 -1.11
CA THR A 20 4.68 -10.23 -1.16
C THR A 20 5.70 -10.40 -0.05
N CYS A 21 6.93 -9.98 -0.33
CA CYS A 21 8.00 -10.02 0.65
C CYS A 21 7.95 -8.85 1.65
N LEU A 22 7.00 -7.92 1.47
CA LEU A 22 6.95 -6.73 2.31
C LEU A 22 6.63 -7.05 3.77
N HIS A 23 5.85 -8.09 4.03
CA HIS A 23 5.56 -8.49 5.42
C HIS A 23 6.85 -8.82 6.16
N ASP A 24 7.71 -9.64 5.56
CA ASP A 24 8.97 -10.02 6.18
C ASP A 24 9.91 -8.83 6.29
N PHE A 25 9.93 -7.98 5.27
CA PHE A 25 10.74 -6.76 5.31
C PHE A 25 10.35 -5.89 6.50
N LEU A 26 9.07 -5.68 6.70
CA LEU A 26 8.58 -4.86 7.80
C LEU A 26 8.91 -5.48 9.15
N LYS A 27 8.70 -6.79 9.29
CA LYS A 27 9.01 -7.50 10.52
C LYS A 27 10.50 -7.42 10.84
N ASN A 28 11.36 -7.48 9.83
CA ASN A 28 12.79 -7.37 10.01
C ASN A 28 13.25 -5.95 10.31
N ASN A 29 12.35 -4.97 10.18
CA ASN A 29 12.62 -3.56 10.44
C ASN A 29 11.81 -3.06 11.64
N ASN A 30 11.65 -3.93 12.63
CA ASN A 30 11.06 -3.60 13.92
C ASN A 30 9.60 -3.17 13.83
N CYS A 31 8.84 -3.82 12.95
CA CYS A 31 7.41 -3.58 12.81
C CYS A 31 6.62 -4.82 13.19
N GLU A 32 5.48 -4.60 13.82
CA GLU A 32 4.50 -5.65 14.05
C GLU A 32 3.44 -5.49 12.96
N VAL A 33 3.23 -6.55 12.17
CA VAL A 33 2.34 -6.48 11.01
C VAL A 33 1.05 -7.23 11.29
N GLU A 34 -0.06 -6.54 11.15
CA GLU A 34 -1.38 -7.13 11.20
C GLU A 34 -1.95 -7.10 9.79
N HIS A 35 -2.33 -8.25 9.27
CA HIS A 35 -2.82 -8.36 7.88
C HIS A 35 -4.34 -8.48 7.88
N SER A 36 -4.99 -7.83 6.93
CA SER A 36 -6.41 -8.01 6.70
C SER A 36 -6.72 -7.86 5.21
N ASN A 37 -7.68 -8.64 4.75
CA ASN A 37 -8.19 -8.57 3.40
C ASN A 37 -9.71 -8.44 3.42
N LEU A 38 -10.25 -8.04 4.58
CA LEU A 38 -11.67 -7.89 4.77
C LEU A 38 -12.13 -6.51 4.33
N LYS A 39 -13.40 -6.41 3.97
CA LYS A 39 -13.99 -5.12 3.60
C LYS A 39 -14.14 -4.22 4.83
N GLU A 40 -14.53 -4.81 5.96
CA GLU A 40 -14.68 -4.07 7.22
C GLU A 40 -13.35 -4.04 7.94
N ILE A 41 -12.82 -2.84 8.14
CA ILE A 41 -11.52 -2.64 8.78
C ILE A 41 -11.62 -1.55 9.83
N ASP A 42 -10.70 -1.60 10.79
CA ASP A 42 -10.50 -0.54 11.77
C ASP A 42 -9.08 -0.01 11.57
N THR A 43 -8.97 1.26 11.23
CA THR A 43 -7.67 1.87 10.92
C THR A 43 -7.06 2.60 12.10
N LYS A 44 -7.71 2.58 13.26
CA LYS A 44 -7.23 3.28 14.45
C LYS A 44 -6.08 2.52 15.11
N ASN A 45 -5.27 3.26 15.85
CA ASN A 45 -4.24 2.70 16.74
C ASN A 45 -3.11 1.97 16.04
N TYR A 46 -2.85 2.35 14.79
CA TYR A 46 -1.69 1.87 14.06
C TYR A 46 -0.72 3.02 13.83
N TYR A 47 0.54 2.67 13.63
CA TYR A 47 1.55 3.64 13.24
C TYR A 47 1.36 4.05 11.78
N LEU A 48 0.96 3.07 10.95
CA LEU A 48 0.82 3.25 9.51
C LEU A 48 -0.12 2.19 8.99
N VAL A 49 -0.92 2.54 7.99
CA VAL A 49 -1.75 1.59 7.26
C VAL A 49 -1.21 1.54 5.84
N ILE A 50 -0.90 0.32 5.38
CA ILE A 50 -0.39 0.09 4.02
C ILE A 50 -1.47 -0.66 3.25
N SER A 51 -1.82 -0.13 2.08
CA SER A 51 -2.73 -0.80 1.16
C SER A 51 -1.92 -1.24 -0.06
N PHE A 52 -1.83 -2.54 -0.28
CA PHE A 52 -1.11 -3.10 -1.41
C PHE A 52 -1.88 -4.32 -1.90
N GLY A 53 -2.52 -4.17 -3.06
CA GLY A 53 -3.35 -5.22 -3.59
C GLY A 53 -4.71 -5.36 -2.89
N TYR A 54 -5.11 -4.35 -2.14
CA TYR A 54 -6.39 -4.37 -1.44
C TYR A 54 -7.52 -4.08 -2.43
N ARG A 55 -8.54 -4.93 -2.45
CA ARG A 55 -9.58 -4.89 -3.49
C ARG A 55 -10.71 -3.91 -3.19
N TYR A 56 -10.80 -3.41 -1.97
CA TYR A 56 -11.90 -2.53 -1.58
C TYR A 56 -11.44 -1.08 -1.51
N ILE A 57 -12.37 -0.16 -1.77
CA ILE A 57 -12.11 1.25 -1.57
C ILE A 57 -12.27 1.56 -0.08
N ILE A 58 -11.27 2.21 0.51
CA ILE A 58 -11.33 2.58 1.92
C ILE A 58 -12.29 3.75 2.06
N PRO A 59 -13.38 3.60 2.83
CA PRO A 59 -14.36 4.68 2.94
C PRO A 59 -13.78 5.87 3.70
N LYS A 60 -14.30 7.05 3.39
CA LYS A 60 -13.84 8.29 3.99
C LYS A 60 -13.83 8.25 5.51
N SER A 61 -14.81 7.58 6.11
CA SER A 61 -14.91 7.48 7.56
C SER A 61 -13.74 6.74 8.20
N LYS A 62 -12.98 5.97 7.43
CA LYS A 62 -11.81 5.24 7.91
C LYS A 62 -10.51 5.96 7.60
N ILE A 63 -10.57 7.05 6.85
CA ILE A 63 -9.39 7.83 6.49
C ILE A 63 -9.26 8.94 7.52
N LEU A 64 -8.42 8.70 8.51
CA LEU A 64 -8.25 9.60 9.65
C LEU A 64 -6.97 10.43 9.45
N PRO A 65 -6.84 11.56 10.20
CA PRO A 65 -5.58 12.29 10.17
C PRO A 65 -4.40 11.42 10.62
N ASN A 66 -4.63 10.51 11.57
CA ASN A 66 -3.65 9.56 12.06
C ASN A 66 -4.34 8.23 12.30
N PRO A 67 -3.74 7.12 11.88
CA PRO A 67 -2.48 7.00 11.15
C PRO A 67 -2.63 7.36 9.67
N PRO A 68 -1.53 7.69 9.01
CA PRO A 68 -1.58 7.86 7.56
C PRO A 68 -1.85 6.53 6.88
N ILE A 69 -2.53 6.58 5.75
CA ILE A 69 -2.80 5.40 4.93
C ILE A 69 -2.10 5.62 3.60
N ILE A 70 -1.20 4.71 3.26
CA ILE A 70 -0.51 4.78 1.98
C ILE A 70 -0.91 3.62 1.10
N ASN A 71 -0.90 3.85 -0.19
CA ASN A 71 -1.14 2.81 -1.17
C ASN A 71 0.15 2.59 -1.96
N LEU A 72 0.52 1.32 -2.08
CA LEU A 72 1.60 0.92 -2.95
C LEU A 72 0.96 0.45 -4.26
N HIS A 73 1.26 1.14 -5.33
CA HIS A 73 0.66 0.87 -6.62
C HIS A 73 1.75 0.53 -7.61
N ILE A 74 1.65 -0.65 -8.21
CA ILE A 74 2.68 -1.09 -9.15
C ILE A 74 2.33 -0.55 -10.52
N SER A 75 2.55 0.76 -10.67
CA SER A 75 2.33 1.49 -11.89
C SER A 75 2.96 2.86 -11.76
N TYR A 76 3.30 3.46 -12.87
CA TYR A 76 3.79 4.84 -12.88
C TYR A 76 2.61 5.75 -13.14
N LEU A 77 1.94 6.17 -12.05
CA LEU A 77 0.73 6.99 -12.17
C LEU A 77 1.03 8.30 -12.88
N PRO A 78 0.07 8.85 -13.60
CA PRO A 78 -1.35 8.47 -13.66
C PRO A 78 -1.70 7.35 -14.62
N TYR A 79 -0.72 6.63 -15.13
CA TYR A 79 -0.97 5.54 -16.07
C TYR A 79 -1.45 4.29 -15.33
N ASN A 80 -2.35 3.52 -15.97
CA ASN A 80 -2.76 2.19 -15.53
C ASN A 80 -3.28 2.13 -14.10
N LYS A 81 -4.25 2.97 -13.79
CA LYS A 81 -4.92 2.93 -12.49
C LYS A 81 -5.80 1.69 -12.39
N GLY A 82 -5.95 1.18 -11.17
CA GLY A 82 -6.80 0.04 -10.90
C GLY A 82 -6.03 -1.26 -10.75
N SER A 83 -6.71 -2.39 -11.01
CA SER A 83 -6.11 -3.73 -10.85
C SER A 83 -5.16 -4.06 -12.00
N HIS A 84 -4.13 -4.86 -11.68
CA HIS A 84 -3.16 -5.37 -12.66
C HIS A 84 -2.54 -4.29 -13.55
N PRO A 85 -2.07 -3.20 -12.97
CA PRO A 85 -1.62 -2.05 -13.75
C PRO A 85 -0.39 -2.33 -14.62
N ASN A 86 0.59 -3.10 -14.13
CA ASN A 86 1.80 -3.35 -14.91
C ASN A 86 1.55 -4.27 -16.10
N PHE A 87 0.57 -5.18 -15.98
CA PHE A 87 0.18 -6.00 -17.12
C PHE A 87 -0.32 -5.10 -18.25
N TRP A 88 -1.22 -4.19 -17.93
CA TRP A 88 -1.77 -3.29 -18.95
C TRP A 88 -0.72 -2.33 -19.50
N SER A 89 0.24 -1.93 -18.65
CA SER A 89 1.32 -1.08 -19.08
C SER A 89 2.14 -1.73 -20.19
N HIS A 90 2.48 -3.01 -20.02
CA HIS A 90 3.19 -3.75 -21.06
C HIS A 90 2.37 -3.85 -22.33
N TYR A 91 1.11 -4.17 -22.19
CA TYR A 91 0.22 -4.40 -23.32
C TYR A 91 0.00 -3.11 -24.11
N GLU A 92 -0.15 -2.00 -23.41
CA GLU A 92 -0.45 -0.71 -24.02
C GLU A 92 0.75 0.14 -24.35
N GLY A 93 1.92 -0.28 -23.90
CA GLY A 93 3.14 0.48 -24.12
C GLY A 93 3.28 1.70 -23.22
N THR A 94 2.53 1.77 -22.12
CA THR A 94 2.65 2.87 -21.16
C THR A 94 3.76 2.59 -20.16
N PRO A 95 4.30 3.62 -19.48
CA PRO A 95 5.37 3.42 -18.51
C PRO A 95 4.94 2.53 -17.35
N SER A 96 5.83 1.65 -16.92
CA SER A 96 5.66 0.81 -15.74
C SER A 96 6.47 1.39 -14.60
N GLY A 97 6.07 1.09 -13.37
CA GLY A 97 6.80 1.56 -12.23
C GLY A 97 6.13 1.24 -10.92
N VAL A 98 6.56 1.97 -9.89
CA VAL A 98 6.00 1.86 -8.54
C VAL A 98 5.65 3.25 -8.08
N THR A 99 4.48 3.42 -7.51
CA THR A 99 4.04 4.67 -6.93
C THR A 99 3.53 4.42 -5.52
N ILE A 100 3.96 5.23 -4.57
CA ILE A 100 3.44 5.22 -3.21
C ILE A 100 2.76 6.56 -3.01
N HIS A 101 1.50 6.54 -2.62
CA HIS A 101 0.75 7.78 -2.40
C HIS A 101 -0.15 7.66 -1.18
N LEU A 102 -0.52 8.82 -0.65
CA LEU A 102 -1.52 8.86 0.42
C LEU A 102 -2.88 8.53 -0.17
N ILE A 103 -3.69 7.84 0.62
CA ILE A 103 -5.03 7.49 0.18
C ILE A 103 -6.00 8.62 0.50
N ASP A 104 -6.80 8.97 -0.50
CA ASP A 104 -7.94 9.84 -0.33
C ASP A 104 -9.19 9.10 -0.83
N GLU A 105 -10.25 9.81 -1.15
CA GLU A 105 -11.50 9.17 -1.56
C GLU A 105 -11.47 8.64 -3.00
N GLY A 106 -10.48 9.04 -3.80
CA GLY A 106 -10.36 8.58 -5.16
C GLY A 106 -9.50 7.34 -5.26
N ILE A 107 -9.64 6.60 -6.35
CA ILE A 107 -8.79 5.45 -6.60
C ILE A 107 -7.47 5.97 -7.16
N ASP A 108 -6.38 5.74 -6.42
CA ASP A 108 -5.02 6.10 -6.84
C ASP A 108 -4.86 7.57 -7.19
N THR A 109 -5.58 8.45 -6.46
CA THR A 109 -5.56 9.89 -6.73
C THR A 109 -4.97 10.72 -5.60
N GLY A 110 -4.56 10.11 -4.48
CA GLY A 110 -3.95 10.85 -3.38
C GLY A 110 -2.56 11.37 -3.75
N PRO A 111 -2.00 12.25 -2.91
CA PRO A 111 -0.67 12.80 -3.17
C PRO A 111 0.40 11.73 -3.28
N TYR A 112 1.30 11.87 -4.22
CA TYR A 112 2.40 10.93 -4.40
C TYR A 112 3.48 11.21 -3.36
N LEU A 113 3.91 10.15 -2.65
CA LEU A 113 5.02 10.22 -1.71
C LEU A 113 6.31 9.72 -2.34
N PHE A 114 6.19 8.79 -3.27
CA PHE A 114 7.34 8.18 -3.91
C PHE A 114 6.89 7.62 -5.25
N GLN A 115 7.74 7.77 -6.27
CA GLN A 115 7.44 7.21 -7.57
C GLN A 115 8.74 6.84 -8.26
N LYS A 116 8.78 5.65 -8.84
CA LYS A 116 9.96 5.19 -9.58
C LYS A 116 9.49 4.47 -10.83
N LYS A 117 10.02 4.94 -11.96
CA LYS A 117 9.77 4.29 -13.25
C LYS A 117 10.68 3.07 -13.38
N ILE A 118 10.13 1.97 -13.83
CA ILE A 118 10.88 0.73 -14.04
C ILE A 118 10.84 0.39 -15.52
N GLU A 119 12.01 0.10 -16.08
CA GLU A 119 12.10 -0.30 -17.48
C GLU A 119 12.27 -1.81 -17.56
N PHE A 120 11.55 -2.40 -18.50
CA PHE A 120 11.63 -3.84 -18.76
C PHE A 120 12.30 -4.04 -20.11
N ASP A 121 13.19 -5.01 -20.16
CA ASP A 121 13.89 -5.38 -21.41
C ASP A 121 13.08 -6.31 -22.28
#